data_9539681efe8220f0541730794052d79c
#
_entry.id   9539681efe8220f0541730794052d79c
#
_cell.length_a   1.000
_cell.length_b   1.000
_cell.length_c   1.000
_cell.angle_alpha   90.00
_cell.angle_beta   90.00
_cell.angle_gamma   90.00
#
_symmetry.space_group_name_H-M   'P 1'
#
loop_
_entity.id
_entity.type
_entity.pdbx_description
1 polymer ?
#
loop_
_entity_poly.entity_id
_entity_poly.type
_entity_poly.pdbx_seq_one_letter_code
_entity_poly.pdbx_strand_id
1 'polypeptide(L)'
;MRDWLRALPDSARKRIGDEVRAMQFGWPVGMPLVRKLDVDLWEVRVNLRGGAARVLFTVVENAAVLMHGFLKKSQKTPKEDLKLARRRRNQVLRASR
;
A
#
# COMPACT_ATOMS: atom_id res chain seq x y z
N MET A 1 0.61 0.83 10.35
CA MET A 1 -0.40 1.05 9.31
C MET A 1 -1.70 1.63 9.84
N ARG A 2 -2.30 1.04 10.86
CA ARG A 2 -3.53 1.58 11.47
C ARG A 2 -3.38 3.01 11.97
N ASP A 3 -2.27 3.31 12.65
CA ASP A 3 -2.04 4.64 13.20
C ASP A 3 -1.95 5.69 12.11
N TRP A 4 -1.31 5.34 11.00
CA TRP A 4 -1.24 6.23 9.85
C TRP A 4 -2.63 6.52 9.29
N LEU A 5 -3.46 5.50 9.12
CA LEU A 5 -4.82 5.66 8.62
C LEU A 5 -5.69 6.51 9.55
N ARG A 6 -5.56 6.30 10.85
CA ARG A 6 -6.32 7.08 11.86
C ARG A 6 -5.95 8.55 11.85
N ALA A 7 -4.71 8.87 11.51
CA ALA A 7 -4.24 10.25 11.46
C ALA A 7 -4.76 11.02 10.25
N LEU A 8 -5.34 10.33 9.26
CA LEU A 8 -5.85 10.96 8.06
C LEU A 8 -7.27 11.51 8.24
N PRO A 9 -7.66 12.55 7.49
CA PRO A 9 -9.06 12.98 7.44
C PRO A 9 -9.98 11.83 7.01
N ASP A 10 -11.23 11.85 7.45
CA ASP A 10 -12.19 10.79 7.16
C ASP A 10 -12.37 10.54 5.65
N SER A 11 -12.43 11.60 4.85
CA SER A 11 -12.59 11.49 3.41
C SER A 11 -11.41 10.75 2.76
N ALA A 12 -10.19 11.06 3.19
CA ALA A 12 -8.98 10.40 2.68
C ALA A 12 -8.94 8.94 3.09
N ARG A 13 -9.26 8.65 4.35
CA ARG A 13 -9.29 7.28 4.88
C ARG A 13 -10.31 6.43 4.14
N LYS A 14 -11.50 6.96 3.89
CA LYS A 14 -12.55 6.26 3.15
C LYS A 14 -12.10 5.93 1.74
N ARG A 15 -11.50 6.90 1.06
CA ARG A 15 -11.05 6.71 -0.32
C ARG A 15 -9.95 5.65 -0.41
N ILE A 16 -9.01 5.68 0.51
CA ILE A 16 -7.94 4.67 0.58
C ILE A 16 -8.55 3.29 0.85
N GLY A 17 -9.48 3.20 1.79
CA GLY A 17 -10.16 1.95 2.11
C GLY A 17 -10.93 1.38 0.93
N ASP A 18 -11.64 2.23 0.19
CA ASP A 18 -12.41 1.81 -0.99
C ASP A 18 -11.48 1.28 -2.09
N GLU A 19 -10.37 1.97 -2.35
CA GLU A 19 -9.40 1.54 -3.37
C GLU A 19 -8.71 0.24 -2.98
N VAL A 20 -8.34 0.08 -1.73
CA VAL A 20 -7.72 -1.16 -1.24
C VAL A 20 -8.69 -2.32 -1.34
N ARG A 21 -9.95 -2.09 -1.00
CA ARG A 21 -11.00 -3.11 -1.11
C ARG A 21 -11.20 -3.53 -2.56
N ALA A 22 -11.29 -2.56 -3.48
CA ALA A 22 -11.43 -2.85 -4.90
C ALA A 22 -10.23 -3.64 -5.43
N MET A 23 -9.03 -3.28 -5.01
CA MET A 23 -7.82 -3.99 -5.38
C MET A 23 -7.84 -5.45 -4.89
N GLN A 24 -8.28 -5.68 -3.66
CA GLN A 24 -8.32 -7.04 -3.12
C GLN A 24 -9.31 -7.93 -3.87
N PHE A 25 -10.45 -7.38 -4.28
CA PHE A 25 -11.42 -8.11 -5.10
C PHE A 25 -10.91 -8.38 -6.51
N GLY A 26 -10.13 -7.46 -7.08
CA GLY A 26 -9.63 -7.55 -8.44
C GLY A 26 -8.28 -8.23 -8.58
N TRP A 27 -7.65 -8.62 -7.49
CA TRP A 27 -6.32 -9.24 -7.55
C TRP A 27 -6.39 -10.66 -8.13
N PRO A 28 -5.48 -11.08 -9.04
CA PRO A 28 -4.29 -10.36 -9.52
C PRO A 28 -4.49 -9.54 -10.79
N VAL A 29 -5.71 -9.15 -11.11
CA VAL A 29 -6.00 -8.35 -12.30
C VAL A 29 -5.20 -7.04 -12.21
N GLY A 30 -4.46 -6.74 -13.27
CA GLY A 30 -3.65 -5.53 -13.31
C GLY A 30 -4.50 -4.28 -13.20
N MET A 31 -4.27 -3.50 -12.17
CA MET A 31 -4.87 -2.19 -12.04
C MET A 31 -3.85 -1.13 -12.45
N PRO A 32 -4.25 -0.09 -13.20
CA PRO A 32 -3.30 0.91 -13.65
C PRO A 32 -2.63 1.66 -12.51
N LEU A 33 -3.19 1.60 -11.31
CA LEU A 33 -2.66 2.28 -10.13
C LEU A 33 -1.79 1.40 -9.24
N VAL A 34 -1.62 0.12 -9.60
CA VAL A 34 -0.78 -0.81 -8.84
C VAL A 34 0.53 -1.05 -9.59
N ARG A 35 1.64 -0.96 -8.86
CA ARG A 35 2.97 -1.11 -9.42
C ARG A 35 3.81 -2.02 -8.54
N LYS A 36 4.59 -2.90 -9.15
CA LYS A 36 5.55 -3.73 -8.43
C LYS A 36 6.82 -2.93 -8.14
N LEU A 37 7.23 -2.89 -6.87
CA LEU A 37 8.43 -2.18 -6.45
C LEU A 37 9.62 -3.09 -6.26
N ASP A 38 9.38 -4.32 -5.81
CA ASP A 38 10.42 -5.28 -5.47
C ASP A 38 9.78 -6.66 -5.41
N VAL A 39 10.58 -7.70 -5.15
CA VAL A 39 10.06 -9.04 -4.94
C VAL A 39 9.05 -9.02 -3.79
N ASP A 40 7.87 -9.55 -4.03
CA ASP A 40 6.77 -9.62 -3.06
C ASP A 40 6.44 -8.26 -2.41
N LEU A 41 6.61 -7.18 -3.18
CA LEU A 41 6.31 -5.84 -2.69
C LEU A 41 5.68 -5.01 -3.80
N TRP A 42 4.45 -4.56 -3.59
CA TRP A 42 3.68 -3.75 -4.53
C TRP A 42 3.24 -2.45 -3.89
N GLU A 43 2.89 -1.51 -4.72
CA GLU A 43 2.40 -0.20 -4.32
C GLU A 43 1.08 0.08 -5.02
N VAL A 44 0.08 0.52 -4.26
CA VAL A 44 -1.16 1.06 -4.82
C VAL A 44 -1.18 2.57 -4.60
N ARG A 45 -1.50 3.29 -5.66
CA ARG A 45 -1.62 4.75 -5.63
C ARG A 45 -3.08 5.14 -5.49
N VAL A 46 -3.38 6.00 -4.51
CA VAL A 46 -4.72 6.54 -4.30
C VAL A 46 -4.66 8.06 -4.46
N ASN A 47 -5.34 8.58 -5.46
CA ASN A 47 -5.40 10.02 -5.68
C ASN A 47 -6.32 10.66 -4.66
N LEU A 48 -5.81 11.67 -3.96
CA LEU A 48 -6.53 12.43 -2.96
C LEU A 48 -6.55 13.89 -3.34
N ARG A 49 -7.45 14.64 -2.72
CA ARG A 49 -7.50 16.08 -2.89
C ARG A 49 -6.20 16.68 -2.34
N GLY A 50 -5.45 17.34 -3.22
CA GLY A 50 -4.18 17.98 -2.84
C GLY A 50 -2.96 17.06 -2.83
N GLY A 51 -3.07 15.81 -3.32
CA GLY A 51 -1.92 14.92 -3.39
C GLY A 51 -2.28 13.49 -3.70
N ALA A 52 -1.39 12.59 -3.37
CA ALA A 52 -1.61 11.16 -3.56
C ALA A 52 -1.12 10.40 -2.34
N ALA A 53 -1.87 9.35 -1.96
CA ALA A 53 -1.43 8.40 -0.97
C ALA A 53 -0.81 7.20 -1.68
N ARG A 54 0.19 6.62 -1.06
CA ARG A 54 0.82 5.38 -1.52
C ARG A 54 0.69 4.36 -0.40
N VAL A 55 0.19 3.18 -0.74
CA VAL A 55 0.06 2.08 0.22
C VAL A 55 0.89 0.91 -0.30
N LEU A 56 1.86 0.48 0.48
CA LEU A 56 2.75 -0.61 0.14
C LEU A 56 2.22 -1.89 0.76
N PHE A 57 2.19 -2.97 -0.03
CA PHE A 57 1.60 -4.22 0.41
C PHE A 57 2.35 -5.42 -0.16
N THR A 58 2.19 -6.57 0.51
CA THR A 58 2.58 -7.88 -0.02
C THR A 58 1.32 -8.74 -0.17
N VAL A 59 1.45 -9.87 -0.84
CA VAL A 59 0.32 -10.78 -1.05
C VAL A 59 0.61 -12.11 -0.37
N VAL A 60 -0.32 -12.55 0.48
CA VAL A 60 -0.27 -13.85 1.14
C VAL A 60 -1.60 -14.54 0.90
N GLU A 61 -1.55 -15.72 0.28
CA GLU A 61 -2.75 -16.51 0.00
C GLU A 61 -3.83 -15.73 -0.74
N ASN A 62 -3.42 -14.96 -1.77
CA ASN A 62 -4.29 -14.12 -2.60
C ASN A 62 -4.92 -12.94 -1.87
N ALA A 63 -4.45 -12.64 -0.67
CA ALA A 63 -4.91 -11.47 0.09
C ALA A 63 -3.79 -10.43 0.20
N ALA A 64 -4.13 -9.17 0.00
CA ALA A 64 -3.18 -8.08 0.16
C ALA A 64 -3.00 -7.78 1.65
N VAL A 65 -1.75 -7.80 2.10
CA VAL A 65 -1.39 -7.43 3.47
C VAL A 65 -0.73 -6.06 3.43
N LEU A 66 -1.40 -5.07 3.99
CA LEU A 66 -0.91 -3.69 3.97
C LEU A 66 0.20 -3.52 4.99
N MET A 67 1.31 -2.92 4.56
CA MET A 67 2.49 -2.81 5.41
C MET A 67 2.88 -1.39 5.75
N HIS A 68 2.65 -0.45 4.85
CA HIS A 68 3.08 0.92 5.07
C HIS A 68 2.31 1.86 4.17
N GLY A 69 2.00 3.05 4.66
CA GLY A 69 1.34 4.07 3.87
C GLY A 69 1.98 5.43 4.11
N PHE A 70 1.96 6.27 3.09
CA PHE A 70 2.49 7.62 3.20
C PHE A 70 1.83 8.53 2.15
N LEU A 71 1.85 9.83 2.42
CA LEU A 71 1.43 10.83 1.46
C LEU A 71 2.64 11.27 0.66
N LYS A 72 2.47 11.38 -0.65
CA LYS A 72 3.59 11.60 -1.53
C LYS A 72 3.33 12.76 -2.49
N LYS A 73 4.34 13.62 -2.63
CA LYS A 73 4.30 14.74 -3.56
C LYS A 73 5.19 14.53 -4.79
N SER A 74 6.06 13.51 -4.77
CA SER A 74 6.97 13.21 -5.88
C SER A 74 6.66 11.84 -6.48
N GLN A 75 7.24 11.55 -7.64
CA GLN A 75 7.00 10.30 -8.37
C GLN A 75 7.72 9.10 -7.77
N LYS A 76 8.83 9.32 -7.09
CA LYS A 76 9.63 8.23 -6.54
C LYS A 76 9.21 7.89 -5.12
N THR A 77 9.20 6.60 -4.80
CA THR A 77 9.02 6.14 -3.42
C THR A 77 10.26 6.51 -2.60
N PRO A 78 10.11 7.26 -1.50
CA PRO A 78 11.27 7.61 -0.67
C PRO A 78 11.99 6.36 -0.18
N LYS A 79 13.33 6.44 -0.12
CA LYS A 79 14.16 5.29 0.29
C LYS A 79 13.81 4.77 1.68
N GLU A 80 13.52 5.66 2.60
CA GLU A 80 13.18 5.28 3.98
C GLU A 80 11.87 4.50 4.04
N ASP A 81 10.86 4.93 3.29
CA ASP A 81 9.58 4.24 3.22
C ASP A 81 9.74 2.87 2.57
N LEU A 82 10.53 2.78 1.51
CA LEU A 82 10.80 1.52 0.83
C LEU A 82 11.54 0.55 1.74
N LYS A 83 12.53 1.03 2.47
CA LYS A 83 13.31 0.21 3.41
C LYS A 83 12.43 -0.34 4.53
N LEU A 84 11.56 0.49 5.08
CA LEU A 84 10.63 0.08 6.12
C LEU A 84 9.65 -0.98 5.59
N ALA A 85 9.12 -0.77 4.39
CA ALA A 85 8.20 -1.71 3.76
C ALA A 85 8.86 -3.05 3.50
N ARG A 86 10.11 -3.06 3.04
CA ARG A 86 10.86 -4.30 2.83
C ARG A 86 11.05 -5.08 4.13
N ARG A 87 11.35 -4.39 5.22
CA ARG A 87 11.49 -5.02 6.53
C ARG A 87 10.17 -5.66 6.97
N ARG A 88 9.07 -4.94 6.84
CA ARG A 88 7.74 -5.45 7.20
C ARG A 88 7.33 -6.61 6.31
N ARG A 89 7.61 -6.52 5.00
CA ARG A 89 7.38 -7.64 4.07
C ARG A 89 8.09 -8.89 4.56
N ASN A 90 9.36 -8.79 4.91
CA ASN A 90 10.13 -9.94 5.37
C ASN A 90 9.54 -10.56 6.63
N GLN A 91 9.05 -9.75 7.56
CA GLN A 91 8.39 -10.21 8.78
C GLN A 91 7.09 -10.95 8.45
N VAL A 92 6.27 -10.38 7.56
CA VAL A 92 5.00 -10.98 7.15
C VAL A 92 5.24 -12.33 6.47
N LEU A 93 6.19 -12.39 5.54
CA LEU A 93 6.48 -13.63 4.80
C LEU A 93 7.04 -14.72 5.73
N ARG A 94 7.84 -14.37 6.72
CA ARG A 94 8.31 -15.35 7.72
C ARG A 94 7.16 -15.90 8.54
N ALA A 95 6.25 -15.05 8.97
CA ALA A 95 5.11 -15.47 9.79
C ALA A 95 4.15 -16.36 9.00
N SER A 96 4.17 -16.29 7.67
CA SER A 96 3.27 -17.05 6.80
C SER A 96 3.81 -18.40 6.38
N ARG A 97 5.06 -18.70 6.71
CA ARG A 97 5.70 -19.98 6.35
C ARG A 97 5.52 -21.05 7.39
#